data_5755e4816ec29f6c5bd117973a9a5794
#
_entry.id   5755e4816ec29f6c5bd117973a9a5794
#
_cell.length_a   1.000
_cell.length_b   1.000
_cell.length_c   1.000
_cell.angle_alpha   90.00
_cell.angle_beta   90.00
_cell.angle_gamma   90.00
#
_symmetry.space_group_name_H-M   'P 1'
#
loop_
_entity.id
_entity.type
_entity.pdbx_description
1 polymer ?
#
loop_
_entity_poly.entity_id
_entity_poly.type
_entity_poly.pdbx_seq_one_letter_code
_entity_poly.pdbx_strand_id
1 'polypeptide(L)'
;MSEIKNLNPVCIWKNFYALTQVPRPSGHLEKVQQFLLDFAKEAGVEAFKDPADNIVMRKPASPGMEKKKGVILQAHMDMVPQKTPESTHNFETDPIQPWIDGEWVKAKGTTLGADNGLGVAAIMAIMEDKTLKHGPVEALITADEETGMFGANGLPADELNGDVLMNLDSEHWGKFVIGSAGGINVTATLDYKEVETDADDAAVKVTIKGLRGGHSGLEIHEGRGNANKLLVRLVREAIEECEARLASWQGGNMRNAIPFKAEAVLTLPKENVEALKELAQDWLEDFTDEYKGIESGIEVICEDVETPKMEVPVEIQDNLINAIYGCHDGVVRMIPSYPSVVETSSNLAIINIGEGKALLKILARSSREDMKDYVVKTLESCFNMAGMKVETAGSYGGWDPNPDSEILHLLLKEYKELFNADGIIQVDHAGLECSIILGKYPHLDVVSFGPTMKSPHTTTERALIATVEPFWTLLKKTLEDIPEK
;
A
#
# COMPACT_ATOMS: atom_id res chain seq x y z
N MET A 1 -12.67 -19.49 -27.86
CA MET A 1 -11.65 -19.84 -26.84
C MET A 1 -10.68 -18.66 -26.75
N SER A 2 -10.30 -18.25 -25.55
CA SER A 2 -9.40 -17.10 -25.41
C SER A 2 -8.02 -17.39 -26.03
N GLU A 3 -7.53 -16.49 -26.87
CA GLU A 3 -6.21 -16.60 -27.52
C GLU A 3 -5.04 -16.51 -26.53
N ILE A 4 -5.29 -15.98 -25.31
CA ILE A 4 -4.22 -15.74 -24.33
C ILE A 4 -3.49 -17.04 -23.93
N LYS A 5 -4.16 -18.18 -23.84
CA LYS A 5 -3.55 -19.46 -23.49
C LYS A 5 -2.52 -19.99 -24.50
N ASN A 6 -2.43 -19.34 -25.67
CA ASN A 6 -1.49 -19.67 -26.73
C ASN A 6 -0.29 -18.69 -26.76
N LEU A 7 -0.26 -17.69 -25.88
CA LEU A 7 0.87 -16.79 -25.75
C LEU A 7 2.10 -17.51 -25.17
N ASN A 8 3.31 -16.99 -25.45
CA ASN A 8 4.53 -17.51 -24.85
C ASN A 8 4.89 -16.79 -23.54
N PRO A 9 5.33 -17.53 -22.51
CA PRO A 9 5.44 -19.01 -22.43
C PRO A 9 4.07 -19.65 -22.20
N VAL A 10 3.75 -20.68 -22.98
CA VAL A 10 2.44 -21.34 -22.96
C VAL A 10 2.09 -21.87 -21.57
N CYS A 11 3.04 -22.39 -20.80
CA CYS A 11 2.81 -22.93 -19.46
C CYS A 11 2.23 -21.86 -18.52
N ILE A 12 2.74 -20.64 -18.49
CA ILE A 12 2.22 -19.57 -17.66
C ILE A 12 0.85 -19.11 -18.16
N TRP A 13 0.75 -18.77 -19.45
CA TRP A 13 -0.50 -18.22 -19.98
C TRP A 13 -1.67 -19.21 -19.96
N LYS A 14 -1.39 -20.51 -20.12
CA LYS A 14 -2.38 -21.59 -19.94
C LYS A 14 -2.87 -21.62 -18.50
N ASN A 15 -1.97 -21.58 -17.51
CA ASN A 15 -2.30 -21.61 -16.10
C ASN A 15 -3.01 -20.31 -15.66
N PHE A 16 -2.56 -19.17 -16.14
CA PHE A 16 -3.22 -17.89 -15.89
C PHE A 16 -4.64 -17.88 -16.45
N TYR A 17 -4.83 -18.38 -17.70
CA TYR A 17 -6.18 -18.51 -18.25
C TYR A 17 -7.06 -19.43 -17.40
N ALA A 18 -6.54 -20.57 -16.93
CA ALA A 18 -7.29 -21.47 -16.05
C ALA A 18 -7.71 -20.77 -14.74
N LEU A 19 -6.83 -19.98 -14.12
CA LEU A 19 -7.13 -19.16 -12.95
C LEU A 19 -8.24 -18.13 -13.23
N THR A 20 -8.23 -17.47 -14.40
CA THR A 20 -9.28 -16.50 -14.76
C THR A 20 -10.66 -17.13 -14.90
N GLN A 21 -10.75 -18.46 -15.05
CA GLN A 21 -12.01 -19.18 -15.12
C GLN A 21 -12.57 -19.57 -13.74
N VAL A 22 -11.79 -19.35 -12.68
CA VAL A 22 -12.17 -19.65 -11.30
C VAL A 22 -12.41 -18.34 -10.54
N PRO A 23 -13.62 -18.08 -10.04
CA PRO A 23 -13.89 -16.95 -9.16
C PRO A 23 -13.02 -16.97 -7.92
N ARG A 24 -12.34 -15.82 -7.66
CA ARG A 24 -11.40 -15.67 -6.53
C ARG A 24 -11.33 -14.25 -5.97
N PRO A 25 -12.49 -13.53 -5.83
CA PRO A 25 -12.45 -12.23 -5.20
C PRO A 25 -12.05 -12.37 -3.73
N SER A 26 -11.32 -11.40 -3.19
CA SER A 26 -10.93 -11.36 -1.77
C SER A 26 -12.14 -11.61 -0.86
N GLY A 27 -11.97 -12.44 0.17
CA GLY A 27 -13.01 -12.88 1.08
C GLY A 27 -13.85 -14.08 0.60
N HIS A 28 -13.67 -14.57 -0.65
CA HIS A 28 -14.43 -15.71 -1.22
C HIS A 28 -13.48 -16.66 -2.00
N LEU A 29 -12.64 -17.39 -1.28
CA LEU A 29 -11.49 -18.11 -1.85
C LEU A 29 -11.70 -19.62 -2.00
N GLU A 30 -12.83 -20.19 -1.53
CA GLU A 30 -13.06 -21.65 -1.48
C GLU A 30 -12.89 -22.30 -2.86
N LYS A 31 -13.31 -21.62 -3.92
CA LYS A 31 -13.24 -22.15 -5.29
C LYS A 31 -11.79 -22.22 -5.80
N VAL A 32 -11.01 -21.16 -5.59
CA VAL A 32 -9.61 -21.13 -6.03
C VAL A 32 -8.73 -22.02 -5.16
N GLN A 33 -9.01 -22.14 -3.86
CA GLN A 33 -8.34 -23.09 -2.97
C GLN A 33 -8.54 -24.53 -3.45
N GLN A 34 -9.80 -24.91 -3.73
CA GLN A 34 -10.10 -26.25 -4.25
C GLN A 34 -9.44 -26.49 -5.61
N PHE A 35 -9.48 -25.50 -6.51
CA PHE A 35 -8.82 -25.55 -7.82
C PHE A 35 -7.31 -25.81 -7.68
N LEU A 36 -6.63 -25.11 -6.77
CA LEU A 36 -5.19 -25.27 -6.54
C LEU A 36 -4.85 -26.64 -5.92
N LEU A 37 -5.67 -27.16 -5.02
CA LEU A 37 -5.50 -28.50 -4.44
C LEU A 37 -5.70 -29.59 -5.51
N ASP A 38 -6.71 -29.46 -6.36
CA ASP A 38 -6.95 -30.40 -7.46
C ASP A 38 -5.82 -30.35 -8.50
N PHE A 39 -5.32 -29.15 -8.83
CA PHE A 39 -4.16 -28.96 -9.69
C PHE A 39 -2.91 -29.67 -9.12
N ALA A 40 -2.61 -29.48 -7.85
CA ALA A 40 -1.47 -30.11 -7.20
C ALA A 40 -1.56 -31.66 -7.25
N LYS A 41 -2.76 -32.19 -7.02
CA LYS A 41 -3.02 -33.62 -7.15
C LYS A 41 -2.76 -34.13 -8.57
N GLU A 42 -3.20 -33.41 -9.60
CA GLU A 42 -2.96 -33.76 -11.02
C GLU A 42 -1.48 -33.66 -11.38
N ALA A 43 -0.76 -32.64 -10.87
CA ALA A 43 0.67 -32.46 -11.05
C ALA A 43 1.49 -33.54 -10.30
N GLY A 44 0.91 -34.21 -9.30
CA GLY A 44 1.56 -35.20 -8.46
C GLY A 44 2.50 -34.59 -7.41
N VAL A 45 2.17 -33.39 -6.92
CA VAL A 45 2.88 -32.70 -5.84
C VAL A 45 2.04 -32.73 -4.55
N GLU A 46 2.73 -32.76 -3.40
CA GLU A 46 2.07 -32.62 -2.09
C GLU A 46 1.48 -31.23 -1.97
N ALA A 47 0.25 -31.14 -1.48
CA ALA A 47 -0.41 -29.87 -1.21
C ALA A 47 -1.40 -29.96 -0.07
N PHE A 48 -1.55 -28.90 0.69
CA PHE A 48 -2.55 -28.79 1.75
C PHE A 48 -2.93 -27.33 1.98
N LYS A 49 -4.05 -27.14 2.65
CA LYS A 49 -4.50 -25.85 3.14
C LYS A 49 -4.06 -25.69 4.60
N ASP A 50 -3.38 -24.58 4.92
CA ASP A 50 -2.94 -24.27 6.26
C ASP A 50 -4.08 -23.67 7.12
N PRO A 51 -3.87 -23.45 8.44
CA PRO A 51 -4.88 -22.85 9.31
C PRO A 51 -5.25 -21.40 8.98
N ALA A 52 -4.45 -20.71 8.16
CA ALA A 52 -4.70 -19.34 7.69
C ALA A 52 -5.30 -19.28 6.29
N ASP A 53 -5.83 -20.43 5.82
CA ASP A 53 -6.44 -20.58 4.49
C ASP A 53 -5.48 -20.42 3.30
N ASN A 54 -4.15 -20.40 3.53
CA ASN A 54 -3.15 -20.46 2.47
C ASN A 54 -3.09 -21.85 1.85
N ILE A 55 -2.64 -21.92 0.59
CA ILE A 55 -2.29 -23.20 -0.04
C ILE A 55 -0.76 -23.33 -0.05
N VAL A 56 -0.27 -24.41 0.57
CA VAL A 56 1.14 -24.78 0.56
C VAL A 56 1.31 -26.00 -0.35
N MET A 57 2.30 -25.95 -1.26
CA MET A 57 2.67 -27.09 -2.10
C MET A 57 4.15 -27.41 -1.89
N ARG A 58 4.53 -28.69 -1.97
CA ARG A 58 5.92 -29.14 -1.79
C ARG A 58 6.36 -30.01 -2.93
N LYS A 59 7.46 -29.62 -3.56
CA LYS A 59 8.11 -30.35 -4.64
C LYS A 59 9.53 -30.73 -4.23
N PRO A 60 9.85 -32.04 -4.12
CA PRO A 60 11.20 -32.48 -3.78
C PRO A 60 12.22 -32.06 -4.83
N ALA A 61 13.48 -31.94 -4.45
CA ALA A 61 14.57 -31.61 -5.36
C ALA A 61 14.65 -32.56 -6.55
N SER A 62 15.07 -32.05 -7.69
CA SER A 62 15.46 -32.86 -8.84
C SER A 62 16.68 -33.74 -8.50
N PRO A 63 16.81 -34.93 -9.11
CA PRO A 63 17.96 -35.81 -8.84
C PRO A 63 19.30 -35.08 -8.98
N GLY A 64 20.12 -35.13 -7.92
CA GLY A 64 21.43 -34.48 -7.85
C GLY A 64 21.38 -33.02 -7.36
N MET A 65 20.21 -32.48 -7.03
CA MET A 65 20.03 -31.11 -6.53
C MET A 65 19.60 -31.08 -5.04
N GLU A 66 19.69 -32.18 -4.32
CA GLU A 66 19.17 -32.34 -2.95
C GLU A 66 19.93 -31.49 -1.92
N LYS A 67 21.17 -31.07 -2.24
CA LYS A 67 21.99 -30.20 -1.39
C LYS A 67 21.77 -28.71 -1.57
N LYS A 68 21.00 -28.34 -2.59
CA LYS A 68 20.67 -26.93 -2.85
C LYS A 68 19.80 -26.35 -1.75
N LYS A 69 19.93 -25.05 -1.51
CA LYS A 69 19.00 -24.33 -0.62
C LYS A 69 17.56 -24.54 -1.05
N GLY A 70 16.66 -24.66 -0.09
CA GLY A 70 15.23 -24.73 -0.33
C GLY A 70 14.69 -23.36 -0.73
N VAL A 71 13.84 -23.32 -1.75
CA VAL A 71 13.22 -22.08 -2.25
C VAL A 71 11.73 -22.11 -1.98
N ILE A 72 11.22 -21.03 -1.40
CA ILE A 72 9.81 -20.74 -1.26
C ILE A 72 9.42 -19.77 -2.40
N LEU A 73 8.51 -20.17 -3.27
CA LEU A 73 7.86 -19.31 -4.25
C LEU A 73 6.56 -18.79 -3.64
N GLN A 74 6.38 -17.49 -3.56
CA GLN A 74 5.22 -16.89 -2.90
C GLN A 74 4.45 -15.96 -3.86
N ALA A 75 3.12 -16.07 -3.81
CA ALA A 75 2.15 -15.23 -4.50
C ALA A 75 0.81 -15.27 -3.75
N HIS A 76 -0.12 -14.34 -3.99
CA HIS A 76 -1.46 -14.40 -3.40
C HIS A 76 -2.51 -14.90 -4.39
N MET A 77 -3.53 -15.60 -3.88
CA MET A 77 -4.55 -16.24 -4.72
C MET A 77 -5.76 -15.36 -4.99
N ASP A 78 -6.04 -14.38 -4.16
CA ASP A 78 -7.17 -13.47 -4.30
C ASP A 78 -6.96 -12.40 -5.37
N MET A 79 -7.96 -11.60 -5.63
CA MET A 79 -7.91 -10.44 -6.51
C MET A 79 -8.94 -9.40 -6.09
N VAL A 80 -8.64 -8.11 -6.31
CA VAL A 80 -9.56 -7.00 -6.10
C VAL A 80 -10.74 -7.06 -7.08
N PRO A 81 -12.01 -7.11 -6.62
CA PRO A 81 -13.19 -7.24 -7.48
C PRO A 81 -13.74 -5.87 -7.92
N GLN A 82 -13.12 -5.23 -8.91
CA GLN A 82 -13.62 -3.98 -9.50
C GLN A 82 -14.25 -4.21 -10.88
N LYS A 83 -15.37 -3.53 -11.15
CA LYS A 83 -16.05 -3.58 -12.46
C LYS A 83 -16.54 -2.20 -12.90
N THR A 84 -16.71 -2.03 -14.22
CA THR A 84 -17.31 -0.81 -14.75
C THR A 84 -18.80 -0.72 -14.39
N PRO A 85 -19.39 0.48 -14.32
CA PRO A 85 -20.81 0.65 -13.98
C PRO A 85 -21.77 -0.14 -14.88
N GLU A 86 -21.40 -0.37 -16.13
CA GLU A 86 -22.20 -1.09 -17.12
C GLU A 86 -22.06 -2.60 -17.01
N SER A 87 -21.06 -3.10 -16.29
CA SER A 87 -20.80 -4.53 -16.16
C SER A 87 -21.77 -5.21 -15.21
N THR A 88 -22.38 -6.28 -15.67
CA THR A 88 -23.26 -7.16 -14.87
C THR A 88 -22.49 -8.30 -14.20
N HIS A 89 -21.17 -8.34 -14.34
CA HIS A 89 -20.30 -9.41 -13.81
C HIS A 89 -20.50 -9.64 -12.32
N ASN A 90 -20.60 -10.88 -11.91
CA ASN A 90 -20.61 -11.30 -10.51
C ASN A 90 -19.29 -12.05 -10.21
N PHE A 91 -18.41 -11.42 -9.43
CA PHE A 91 -17.10 -11.98 -9.10
C PHE A 91 -17.14 -13.29 -8.31
N GLU A 92 -18.24 -13.62 -7.65
CA GLU A 92 -18.38 -14.88 -6.92
C GLU A 92 -18.75 -16.05 -7.82
N THR A 93 -19.30 -15.80 -9.02
CA THR A 93 -19.84 -16.85 -9.89
C THR A 93 -19.28 -16.87 -11.30
N ASP A 94 -18.92 -15.70 -11.84
CA ASP A 94 -18.60 -15.56 -13.25
C ASP A 94 -17.10 -15.57 -13.49
N PRO A 95 -16.62 -16.20 -14.57
CA PRO A 95 -15.24 -16.18 -14.97
C PRO A 95 -14.85 -14.81 -15.53
N ILE A 96 -13.63 -14.36 -15.25
CA ILE A 96 -13.03 -13.19 -15.89
C ILE A 96 -12.90 -13.47 -17.40
N GLN A 97 -13.12 -12.46 -18.23
CA GLN A 97 -13.04 -12.54 -19.68
C GLN A 97 -11.77 -11.84 -20.21
N PRO A 98 -10.60 -12.51 -20.17
CA PRO A 98 -9.37 -11.90 -20.64
C PRO A 98 -9.32 -11.86 -22.17
N TRP A 99 -8.67 -10.83 -22.71
CA TRP A 99 -8.46 -10.63 -24.14
C TRP A 99 -7.14 -9.90 -24.41
N ILE A 100 -6.64 -10.01 -25.66
CA ILE A 100 -5.40 -9.35 -26.09
C ILE A 100 -5.76 -8.00 -26.70
N ASP A 101 -5.10 -6.95 -26.22
CA ASP A 101 -5.18 -5.57 -26.72
C ASP A 101 -3.76 -5.08 -27.06
N GLY A 102 -3.37 -5.28 -28.31
CA GLY A 102 -2.02 -4.97 -28.74
C GLY A 102 -0.97 -5.79 -27.97
N GLU A 103 -0.12 -5.10 -27.23
CA GLU A 103 0.94 -5.72 -26.41
C GLU A 103 0.47 -6.13 -25.00
N TRP A 104 -0.79 -5.89 -24.66
CA TRP A 104 -1.37 -6.10 -23.34
C TRP A 104 -2.42 -7.20 -23.31
N VAL A 105 -2.49 -7.93 -22.20
CA VAL A 105 -3.66 -8.68 -21.81
C VAL A 105 -4.49 -7.86 -20.85
N LYS A 106 -5.80 -7.76 -21.09
CA LYS A 106 -6.81 -7.02 -20.30
C LYS A 106 -8.03 -7.90 -20.01
N ALA A 107 -8.93 -7.43 -19.14
CA ALA A 107 -10.25 -8.01 -18.93
C ALA A 107 -11.38 -7.11 -19.47
N LYS A 108 -12.53 -7.71 -19.80
CA LYS A 108 -13.70 -6.98 -20.31
C LYS A 108 -14.57 -6.48 -19.17
N GLY A 109 -14.46 -5.17 -18.89
CA GLY A 109 -15.32 -4.50 -17.91
C GLY A 109 -15.09 -4.87 -16.44
N THR A 110 -13.96 -5.53 -16.13
CA THR A 110 -13.56 -5.92 -14.78
C THR A 110 -12.06 -5.73 -14.58
N THR A 111 -11.57 -5.86 -13.33
CA THR A 111 -10.18 -6.17 -13.04
C THR A 111 -9.78 -7.47 -13.75
N LEU A 112 -8.50 -7.60 -14.10
CA LEU A 112 -7.96 -8.79 -14.79
C LEU A 112 -7.56 -9.89 -13.79
N GLY A 113 -7.06 -9.49 -12.59
CA GLY A 113 -6.44 -10.37 -11.62
C GLY A 113 -5.08 -10.90 -12.09
N ALA A 114 -4.32 -10.13 -12.86
CA ALA A 114 -2.93 -10.41 -13.14
C ALA A 114 -2.08 -10.26 -11.89
N ASP A 115 -2.44 -9.32 -11.07
CA ASP A 115 -2.10 -9.15 -9.67
C ASP A 115 -2.98 -10.10 -8.81
N ASN A 116 -2.45 -11.15 -8.17
CA ASN A 116 -1.16 -11.79 -8.42
C ASN A 116 -1.30 -13.12 -9.20
N GLY A 117 -2.31 -13.20 -10.07
CA GLY A 117 -2.60 -14.42 -10.86
C GLY A 117 -1.45 -14.86 -11.78
N LEU A 118 -0.57 -13.93 -12.23
CA LEU A 118 0.60 -14.29 -13.01
C LEU A 118 1.68 -14.94 -12.13
N GLY A 119 1.87 -14.48 -10.90
CA GLY A 119 2.74 -15.14 -9.91
C GLY A 119 2.25 -16.55 -9.60
N VAL A 120 0.95 -16.72 -9.30
CA VAL A 120 0.34 -18.03 -9.08
C VAL A 120 0.49 -18.94 -10.30
N ALA A 121 0.28 -18.43 -11.52
CA ALA A 121 0.44 -19.20 -12.75
C ALA A 121 1.89 -19.66 -12.99
N ALA A 122 2.88 -18.83 -12.62
CA ALA A 122 4.29 -19.20 -12.68
C ALA A 122 4.62 -20.30 -11.65
N ILE A 123 4.10 -20.19 -10.42
CA ILE A 123 4.21 -21.25 -9.41
C ILE A 123 3.61 -22.56 -9.92
N MET A 124 2.40 -22.53 -10.48
CA MET A 124 1.78 -23.71 -11.06
C MET A 124 2.64 -24.33 -12.16
N ALA A 125 3.23 -23.52 -13.04
CA ALA A 125 4.11 -23.98 -14.11
C ALA A 125 5.39 -24.65 -13.55
N ILE A 126 5.99 -24.13 -12.47
CA ILE A 126 7.10 -24.77 -11.77
C ILE A 126 6.68 -26.11 -11.15
N MET A 127 5.50 -26.16 -10.52
CA MET A 127 5.03 -27.37 -9.85
C MET A 127 4.72 -28.50 -10.82
N GLU A 128 4.15 -28.24 -12.00
CA GLU A 128 3.85 -29.25 -13.02
C GLU A 128 5.06 -29.66 -13.89
N ASP A 129 6.11 -28.83 -14.01
CA ASP A 129 7.27 -29.12 -14.85
C ASP A 129 8.15 -30.24 -14.25
N LYS A 130 8.24 -31.37 -14.97
CA LYS A 130 9.06 -32.53 -14.56
C LYS A 130 10.47 -32.51 -15.13
N THR A 131 10.82 -31.51 -15.92
CA THR A 131 12.10 -31.42 -16.64
C THR A 131 13.04 -30.38 -16.05
N LEU A 132 12.50 -29.43 -15.28
CA LEU A 132 13.25 -28.39 -14.62
C LEU A 132 14.18 -28.95 -13.56
N LYS A 133 15.42 -28.48 -13.52
CA LYS A 133 16.37 -28.76 -12.44
C LYS A 133 16.22 -27.74 -11.34
N HIS A 134 16.03 -28.20 -10.11
CA HIS A 134 15.83 -27.33 -8.95
C HIS A 134 16.15 -28.06 -7.63
N GLY A 135 16.52 -27.32 -6.61
CA GLY A 135 16.55 -27.79 -5.23
C GLY A 135 15.14 -28.09 -4.68
N PRO A 136 14.97 -28.30 -3.38
CA PRO A 136 13.62 -28.39 -2.79
C PRO A 136 12.85 -27.09 -3.07
N VAL A 137 11.59 -27.18 -3.53
CA VAL A 137 10.72 -26.02 -3.79
C VAL A 137 9.45 -26.16 -2.97
N GLU A 138 9.11 -25.11 -2.25
CA GLU A 138 7.79 -24.92 -1.63
C GLU A 138 7.06 -23.79 -2.37
N ALA A 139 5.75 -23.91 -2.55
CA ALA A 139 4.88 -22.82 -2.93
C ALA A 139 4.09 -22.37 -1.70
N LEU A 140 4.06 -21.09 -1.44
CA LEU A 140 3.16 -20.45 -0.50
C LEU A 140 2.22 -19.54 -1.29
N ILE A 141 0.97 -19.95 -1.46
CA ILE A 141 -0.06 -19.17 -2.15
C ILE A 141 -1.01 -18.63 -1.08
N THR A 142 -0.85 -17.35 -0.76
CA THR A 142 -1.51 -16.71 0.38
C THR A 142 -2.96 -16.32 0.09
N ALA A 143 -3.74 -16.23 1.16
CA ALA A 143 -5.14 -15.85 1.17
C ALA A 143 -5.32 -14.37 1.58
N ASP A 144 -6.27 -13.68 0.92
CA ASP A 144 -6.75 -12.35 1.31
C ASP A 144 -5.64 -11.31 1.54
N GLU A 145 -4.67 -11.26 0.62
CA GLU A 145 -3.62 -10.24 0.62
C GLU A 145 -4.24 -8.84 0.52
N GLU A 146 -5.11 -8.63 -0.45
CA GLU A 146 -5.70 -7.37 -0.89
C GLU A 146 -6.60 -6.69 0.16
N THR A 147 -7.05 -7.44 1.16
CA THR A 147 -7.93 -6.95 2.23
C THR A 147 -7.23 -6.80 3.57
N GLY A 148 -5.94 -7.22 3.67
CA GLY A 148 -5.17 -7.04 4.89
C GLY A 148 -4.08 -8.07 5.14
N MET A 149 -3.63 -8.77 4.10
CA MET A 149 -2.56 -9.79 4.17
C MET A 149 -2.86 -10.87 5.22
N PHE A 150 -4.15 -11.29 5.30
CA PHE A 150 -4.62 -12.18 6.37
C PHE A 150 -3.91 -13.53 6.33
N GLY A 151 -3.67 -14.10 5.15
CA GLY A 151 -2.95 -15.34 4.98
C GLY A 151 -1.52 -15.28 5.51
N ALA A 152 -0.76 -14.25 5.16
CA ALA A 152 0.60 -14.05 5.66
C ALA A 152 0.62 -13.79 7.17
N ASN A 153 -0.34 -12.99 7.68
CA ASN A 153 -0.47 -12.74 9.11
C ASN A 153 -0.83 -13.98 9.92
N GLY A 154 -1.63 -14.87 9.36
CA GLY A 154 -2.03 -16.13 10.01
C GLY A 154 -1.07 -17.31 9.81
N LEU A 155 -0.08 -17.19 8.90
CA LEU A 155 0.87 -18.26 8.57
C LEU A 155 1.57 -18.80 9.84
N PRO A 156 1.54 -20.12 10.12
CA PRO A 156 2.29 -20.72 11.23
C PRO A 156 3.81 -20.52 11.07
N ALA A 157 4.54 -20.35 12.17
CA ALA A 157 5.98 -20.08 12.17
C ALA A 157 6.86 -21.33 11.89
N ASP A 158 6.27 -22.49 11.76
CA ASP A 158 6.93 -23.80 11.54
C ASP A 158 6.43 -24.52 10.27
N GLU A 159 5.68 -23.82 9.42
CA GLU A 159 5.07 -24.41 8.22
C GLU A 159 6.08 -24.57 7.08
N LEU A 160 6.96 -23.58 6.89
CA LEU A 160 7.89 -23.51 5.77
C LEU A 160 9.29 -23.97 6.16
N ASN A 161 9.98 -24.62 5.22
CA ASN A 161 11.32 -25.20 5.43
C ASN A 161 12.41 -24.58 4.51
N GLY A 162 12.03 -23.68 3.61
CA GLY A 162 12.95 -23.05 2.67
C GLY A 162 13.98 -22.13 3.33
N ASP A 163 15.06 -21.86 2.62
CA ASP A 163 16.15 -20.95 3.01
C ASP A 163 16.02 -19.58 2.29
N VAL A 164 15.33 -19.57 1.13
CA VAL A 164 15.17 -18.42 0.26
C VAL A 164 13.67 -18.22 -0.05
N LEU A 165 13.20 -16.99 -0.03
CA LEU A 165 11.84 -16.66 -0.45
C LEU A 165 11.90 -15.75 -1.68
N MET A 166 11.30 -16.20 -2.78
CA MET A 166 11.06 -15.41 -3.97
C MET A 166 9.56 -15.07 -4.03
N ASN A 167 9.23 -13.84 -3.70
CA ASN A 167 7.88 -13.31 -3.91
C ASN A 167 7.73 -12.91 -5.38
N LEU A 168 6.62 -13.29 -6.00
CA LEU A 168 6.35 -13.08 -7.42
C LEU A 168 5.28 -12.02 -7.66
N ASP A 169 5.22 -11.01 -6.79
CA ASP A 169 4.16 -10.01 -6.72
C ASP A 169 4.59 -8.61 -7.18
N SER A 170 5.82 -8.46 -7.63
CA SER A 170 6.31 -7.18 -8.15
C SER A 170 5.77 -6.90 -9.55
N GLU A 171 5.33 -5.67 -9.79
CA GLU A 171 4.61 -5.26 -10.99
C GLU A 171 5.49 -4.66 -12.10
N HIS A 172 6.81 -4.68 -11.93
CA HIS A 172 7.74 -4.02 -12.86
C HIS A 172 8.90 -4.94 -13.22
N TRP A 173 8.88 -5.48 -14.44
CA TRP A 173 9.98 -6.27 -14.95
C TRP A 173 11.32 -5.53 -14.91
N GLY A 174 12.35 -6.21 -14.45
CA GLY A 174 13.71 -5.66 -14.32
C GLY A 174 13.97 -4.91 -13.02
N LYS A 175 12.97 -4.80 -12.15
CA LYS A 175 13.11 -4.29 -10.78
C LYS A 175 13.10 -5.46 -9.79
N PHE A 176 13.99 -5.38 -8.81
CA PHE A 176 14.16 -6.36 -7.74
C PHE A 176 13.93 -5.66 -6.42
N VAL A 177 12.80 -5.95 -5.78
CA VAL A 177 12.44 -5.34 -4.50
C VAL A 177 13.10 -6.14 -3.38
N ILE A 178 13.82 -5.45 -2.50
CA ILE A 178 14.59 -6.03 -1.40
C ILE A 178 14.23 -5.45 -0.04
N GLY A 179 13.18 -4.66 0.04
CA GLY A 179 12.73 -4.03 1.27
C GLY A 179 11.36 -3.40 1.11
N SER A 180 10.64 -3.30 2.21
CA SER A 180 9.32 -2.68 2.26
C SER A 180 9.04 -2.03 3.61
N ALA A 181 8.17 -1.02 3.65
CA ALA A 181 7.79 -0.42 4.91
C ALA A 181 6.67 -1.20 5.60
N GLY A 182 6.85 -1.46 6.89
CA GLY A 182 5.77 -1.77 7.79
C GLY A 182 4.88 -0.55 8.04
N GLY A 183 3.76 -0.76 8.70
CA GLY A 183 2.83 0.31 9.02
C GLY A 183 2.17 0.15 10.38
N ILE A 184 1.65 1.25 10.91
CA ILE A 184 0.85 1.26 12.14
C ILE A 184 -0.13 2.43 12.11
N ASN A 185 -1.37 2.16 12.45
CA ASN A 185 -2.42 3.15 12.60
C ASN A 185 -2.32 3.81 13.97
N VAL A 186 -2.23 5.14 13.99
CA VAL A 186 -2.32 5.97 15.21
C VAL A 186 -3.65 6.73 15.16
N THR A 187 -4.41 6.67 16.25
CA THR A 187 -5.68 7.37 16.38
C THR A 187 -5.66 8.19 17.66
N ALA A 188 -5.82 9.51 17.54
CA ALA A 188 -5.95 10.41 18.69
C ALA A 188 -7.40 10.89 18.80
N THR A 189 -7.96 10.85 20.01
CA THR A 189 -9.35 11.22 20.28
C THR A 189 -9.45 12.13 21.50
N LEU A 190 -10.41 13.03 21.46
CA LEU A 190 -10.77 13.87 22.60
C LEU A 190 -12.28 14.12 22.60
N ASP A 191 -12.94 13.84 23.72
CA ASP A 191 -14.31 14.30 23.98
C ASP A 191 -14.24 15.60 24.78
N TYR A 192 -15.01 16.59 24.37
CA TYR A 192 -15.08 17.88 25.05
C TYR A 192 -16.53 18.39 25.10
N LYS A 193 -16.78 19.36 25.95
CA LYS A 193 -18.10 20.06 26.02
C LYS A 193 -17.96 21.34 25.22
N GLU A 194 -18.77 21.48 24.19
CA GLU A 194 -18.86 22.72 23.40
C GLU A 194 -19.35 23.89 24.23
N VAL A 195 -19.05 25.10 23.78
CA VAL A 195 -19.56 26.36 24.31
C VAL A 195 -20.47 27.04 23.30
N GLU A 196 -21.37 27.91 23.78
CA GLU A 196 -22.23 28.69 22.89
C GLU A 196 -21.41 29.72 22.12
N THR A 197 -21.66 29.83 20.81
CA THR A 197 -21.08 30.86 19.94
C THR A 197 -21.65 32.24 20.33
N ASP A 198 -20.84 33.30 20.23
CA ASP A 198 -21.34 34.66 20.47
C ASP A 198 -22.43 35.01 19.44
N ALA A 199 -23.54 35.57 19.92
CA ALA A 199 -24.70 35.88 19.09
C ALA A 199 -24.42 36.95 18.01
N ASP A 200 -23.41 37.77 18.21
CA ASP A 200 -22.99 38.82 17.27
C ASP A 200 -21.96 38.38 16.26
N ASP A 201 -21.41 37.17 16.41
CA ASP A 201 -20.44 36.64 15.49
C ASP A 201 -21.04 36.25 14.13
N ALA A 202 -20.20 36.32 13.11
CA ALA A 202 -20.42 35.71 11.82
C ALA A 202 -19.67 34.35 11.74
N ALA A 203 -19.97 33.56 10.73
CA ALA A 203 -19.22 32.34 10.46
C ALA A 203 -18.75 32.27 9.00
N VAL A 204 -17.51 31.79 8.84
CA VAL A 204 -16.87 31.58 7.55
C VAL A 204 -16.34 30.16 7.48
N LYS A 205 -16.68 29.46 6.39
CA LYS A 205 -16.07 28.18 6.05
C LYS A 205 -14.84 28.42 5.19
N VAL A 206 -13.69 28.04 5.70
CA VAL A 206 -12.42 28.07 4.96
C VAL A 206 -12.14 26.67 4.41
N THR A 207 -11.93 26.58 3.10
CA THR A 207 -11.66 25.33 2.39
C THR A 207 -10.33 25.42 1.66
N ILE A 208 -9.44 24.46 1.90
CA ILE A 208 -8.26 24.21 1.07
C ILE A 208 -8.55 22.97 0.23
N LYS A 209 -8.39 23.07 -1.09
CA LYS A 209 -8.62 21.97 -2.04
C LYS A 209 -7.75 22.12 -3.31
N GLY A 210 -7.91 21.19 -4.24
CA GLY A 210 -7.20 21.22 -5.53
C GLY A 210 -5.77 20.69 -5.46
N LEU A 211 -5.37 20.13 -4.29
CA LEU A 211 -4.10 19.42 -4.14
C LEU A 211 -4.14 18.07 -4.85
N ARG A 212 -2.98 17.58 -5.28
CA ARG A 212 -2.84 16.29 -5.99
C ARG A 212 -3.23 15.10 -5.11
N GLY A 213 -2.97 15.19 -3.79
CA GLY A 213 -3.06 14.03 -2.92
C GLY A 213 -2.06 12.93 -3.31
N GLY A 214 -2.37 11.67 -3.02
CA GLY A 214 -1.56 10.53 -3.42
C GLY A 214 -1.42 9.48 -2.34
N HIS A 215 -0.65 8.41 -2.63
CA HIS A 215 -0.41 7.33 -1.69
C HIS A 215 0.58 7.76 -0.60
N SER A 216 0.19 7.60 0.67
CA SER A 216 0.98 8.04 1.84
C SER A 216 2.31 7.31 2.05
N GLY A 217 2.60 6.31 1.26
CA GLY A 217 3.88 5.60 1.23
C GLY A 217 4.65 5.94 -0.03
N LEU A 218 4.18 5.49 -1.18
CA LEU A 218 4.93 5.58 -2.45
C LEU A 218 5.20 7.01 -2.92
N GLU A 219 4.37 7.98 -2.51
CA GLU A 219 4.46 9.37 -2.98
C GLU A 219 4.72 10.39 -1.86
N ILE A 220 4.93 9.93 -0.62
CA ILE A 220 5.15 10.80 0.55
C ILE A 220 6.41 11.68 0.42
N HIS A 221 7.39 11.22 -0.34
CA HIS A 221 8.66 11.91 -0.57
C HIS A 221 8.61 12.96 -1.70
N GLU A 222 7.51 13.04 -2.43
CA GLU A 222 7.37 13.99 -3.55
C GLU A 222 7.10 15.42 -3.09
N GLY A 223 6.95 15.66 -1.79
CA GLY A 223 6.71 16.99 -1.24
C GLY A 223 5.30 17.53 -1.54
N ARG A 224 4.33 16.65 -1.82
CA ARG A 224 2.94 17.05 -2.07
C ARG A 224 2.32 17.71 -0.85
N GLY A 225 1.42 18.65 -1.07
CA GLY A 225 0.71 19.35 0.00
C GLY A 225 -0.26 18.44 0.75
N ASN A 226 -0.23 18.51 2.09
CA ASN A 226 -1.23 17.93 2.97
C ASN A 226 -2.24 19.02 3.35
N ALA A 227 -3.49 18.92 2.89
CA ALA A 227 -4.52 19.93 3.10
C ALA A 227 -4.75 20.26 4.60
N ASN A 228 -4.64 19.28 5.50
CA ASN A 228 -4.76 19.52 6.94
C ASN A 228 -3.60 20.38 7.47
N LYS A 229 -2.38 20.15 6.99
CA LYS A 229 -1.19 20.93 7.40
C LYS A 229 -1.18 22.34 6.81
N LEU A 230 -1.75 22.52 5.61
CA LEU A 230 -1.91 23.85 5.05
C LEU A 230 -3.01 24.61 5.80
N LEU A 231 -4.16 23.97 6.02
CA LEU A 231 -5.29 24.62 6.68
C LEU A 231 -4.96 25.04 8.13
N VAL A 232 -4.18 24.26 8.88
CA VAL A 232 -3.83 24.63 10.26
C VAL A 232 -2.96 25.89 10.33
N ARG A 233 -2.13 26.16 9.30
CA ARG A 233 -1.33 27.38 9.23
C ARG A 233 -2.23 28.60 9.14
N LEU A 234 -3.18 28.59 8.21
CA LEU A 234 -4.15 29.66 8.02
C LEU A 234 -5.05 29.82 9.26
N VAL A 235 -5.61 28.73 9.78
CA VAL A 235 -6.52 28.78 10.95
C VAL A 235 -5.81 29.34 12.18
N ARG A 236 -4.55 28.98 12.39
CA ARG A 236 -3.77 29.53 13.52
C ARG A 236 -3.64 31.06 13.43
N GLU A 237 -3.28 31.57 12.26
CA GLU A 237 -3.13 33.00 12.06
C GLU A 237 -4.48 33.74 12.11
N ALA A 238 -5.55 33.11 11.61
CA ALA A 238 -6.92 33.64 11.75
C ALA A 238 -7.35 33.76 13.21
N ILE A 239 -6.94 32.82 14.08
CA ILE A 239 -7.18 32.91 15.53
C ILE A 239 -6.39 34.07 16.13
N GLU A 240 -5.13 34.25 15.74
CA GLU A 240 -4.23 35.27 16.29
C GLU A 240 -4.59 36.70 15.80
N GLU A 241 -4.99 36.87 14.53
CA GLU A 241 -5.16 38.19 13.91
C GLU A 241 -6.62 38.60 13.67
N CYS A 242 -7.52 37.62 13.50
CA CYS A 242 -8.94 37.89 13.21
C CYS A 242 -9.86 37.56 14.39
N GLU A 243 -9.33 37.20 15.55
CA GLU A 243 -10.10 36.75 16.72
C GLU A 243 -11.00 35.53 16.39
N ALA A 244 -10.60 34.70 15.43
CA ALA A 244 -11.39 33.58 14.98
C ALA A 244 -11.46 32.45 16.02
N ARG A 245 -12.59 31.73 16.03
CA ARG A 245 -12.83 30.57 16.88
C ARG A 245 -13.17 29.36 16.01
N LEU A 246 -12.73 28.19 16.41
CA LEU A 246 -13.00 26.96 15.68
C LEU A 246 -14.37 26.39 16.07
N ALA A 247 -15.26 26.21 15.12
CA ALA A 247 -16.51 25.49 15.30
C ALA A 247 -16.43 24.04 14.82
N SER A 248 -15.81 23.81 13.65
CA SER A 248 -15.64 22.45 13.14
C SER A 248 -14.47 22.34 12.19
N TRP A 249 -13.98 21.08 11.98
CA TRP A 249 -12.94 20.74 11.03
C TRP A 249 -13.22 19.39 10.38
N GLN A 250 -13.07 19.31 9.06
CA GLN A 250 -13.11 18.06 8.30
C GLN A 250 -11.99 18.05 7.27
N GLY A 251 -11.10 17.04 7.31
CA GLY A 251 -10.02 16.93 6.35
C GLY A 251 -9.58 15.49 6.13
N GLY A 252 -9.45 15.10 4.86
CA GLY A 252 -9.09 13.76 4.44
C GLY A 252 -10.20 12.72 4.69
N ASN A 253 -10.06 11.56 4.05
CA ASN A 253 -11.05 10.48 4.13
C ASN A 253 -10.43 9.05 4.19
N MET A 254 -9.15 8.91 3.88
CA MET A 254 -8.44 7.62 3.87
C MET A 254 -7.09 7.72 4.59
N ARG A 255 -6.75 6.74 5.43
CA ARG A 255 -5.49 6.75 6.20
C ARG A 255 -4.25 6.66 5.31
N ASN A 256 -4.33 5.90 4.23
CA ASN A 256 -3.22 5.67 3.31
C ASN A 256 -3.14 6.68 2.16
N ALA A 257 -3.90 7.77 2.23
CA ALA A 257 -3.87 8.85 1.25
C ALA A 257 -3.42 10.17 1.89
N ILE A 258 -2.61 10.95 1.15
CA ILE A 258 -2.28 12.33 1.49
C ILE A 258 -3.56 13.17 1.28
N PRO A 259 -4.04 13.92 2.29
CA PRO A 259 -5.27 14.68 2.16
C PRO A 259 -5.17 15.78 1.10
N PHE A 260 -6.03 15.74 0.11
CA PHE A 260 -6.08 16.73 -0.99
C PHE A 260 -7.13 17.83 -0.75
N LYS A 261 -7.94 17.69 0.29
CA LYS A 261 -8.97 18.66 0.73
C LYS A 261 -9.10 18.66 2.24
N ALA A 262 -9.23 19.86 2.81
CA ALA A 262 -9.63 20.08 4.18
C ALA A 262 -10.48 21.36 4.30
N GLU A 263 -11.37 21.40 5.27
CA GLU A 263 -12.23 22.55 5.55
C GLU A 263 -12.43 22.76 7.06
N ALA A 264 -12.52 24.00 7.46
CA ALA A 264 -12.86 24.41 8.82
C ALA A 264 -13.95 25.46 8.80
N VAL A 265 -14.87 25.42 9.77
CA VAL A 265 -15.82 26.49 10.03
C VAL A 265 -15.31 27.31 11.21
N LEU A 266 -15.11 28.59 10.96
CA LEU A 266 -14.62 29.57 11.95
C LEU A 266 -15.74 30.56 12.27
N THR A 267 -15.90 30.87 13.54
CA THR A 267 -16.73 31.97 14.01
C THR A 267 -15.83 33.14 14.40
N LEU A 268 -16.26 34.38 14.17
CA LEU A 268 -15.45 35.57 14.41
C LEU A 268 -16.33 36.82 14.45
N PRO A 269 -15.87 37.95 15.06
CA PRO A 269 -16.55 39.22 14.99
C PRO A 269 -16.80 39.63 13.53
N LYS A 270 -18.01 40.13 13.25
CA LYS A 270 -18.45 40.50 11.89
C LYS A 270 -17.50 41.45 11.18
N GLU A 271 -16.89 42.38 11.93
CA GLU A 271 -15.93 43.35 11.42
C GLU A 271 -14.63 42.71 10.93
N ASN A 272 -14.31 41.53 11.42
CA ASN A 272 -13.05 40.81 11.03
C ASN A 272 -13.23 39.85 9.85
N VAL A 273 -14.46 39.67 9.31
CA VAL A 273 -14.73 38.75 8.20
C VAL A 273 -13.92 39.09 6.94
N GLU A 274 -13.82 40.38 6.59
CA GLU A 274 -13.04 40.80 5.41
C GLU A 274 -11.54 40.62 5.65
N ALA A 275 -11.04 40.85 6.86
CA ALA A 275 -9.66 40.58 7.21
C ALA A 275 -9.31 39.08 7.06
N LEU A 276 -10.21 38.18 7.47
CA LEU A 276 -10.04 36.73 7.25
C LEU A 276 -10.00 36.37 5.76
N LYS A 277 -10.82 37.01 4.92
CA LYS A 277 -10.80 36.74 3.47
C LYS A 277 -9.52 37.27 2.81
N GLU A 278 -9.00 38.41 3.26
CA GLU A 278 -7.71 38.94 2.81
C GLU A 278 -6.56 37.99 3.24
N LEU A 279 -6.54 37.59 4.50
CA LEU A 279 -5.58 36.60 5.02
C LEU A 279 -5.59 35.28 4.21
N ALA A 280 -6.77 34.79 3.85
CA ALA A 280 -6.92 33.58 3.03
C ALA A 280 -6.35 33.76 1.61
N GLN A 281 -6.43 34.97 1.05
CA GLN A 281 -5.84 35.29 -0.26
C GLN A 281 -4.31 35.37 -0.17
N ASP A 282 -3.77 35.96 0.89
CA ASP A 282 -2.31 36.00 1.15
C ASP A 282 -1.75 34.58 1.29
N TRP A 283 -2.43 33.70 2.05
CA TRP A 283 -2.05 32.30 2.16
C TRP A 283 -2.15 31.53 0.83
N LEU A 284 -3.11 31.85 -0.05
CA LEU A 284 -3.15 31.25 -1.38
C LEU A 284 -1.94 31.61 -2.22
N GLU A 285 -1.47 32.86 -2.14
CA GLU A 285 -0.26 33.32 -2.83
C GLU A 285 0.98 32.60 -2.27
N ASP A 286 1.12 32.53 -0.95
CA ASP A 286 2.22 31.87 -0.28
C ASP A 286 2.27 30.35 -0.59
N PHE A 287 1.15 29.65 -0.51
CA PHE A 287 1.07 28.22 -0.87
C PHE A 287 1.36 27.97 -2.35
N THR A 288 0.91 28.86 -3.24
CA THR A 288 1.19 28.75 -4.67
C THR A 288 2.69 28.89 -4.97
N ASP A 289 3.39 29.76 -4.28
CA ASP A 289 4.84 29.91 -4.44
C ASP A 289 5.62 28.78 -3.77
N GLU A 290 5.24 28.37 -2.52
CA GLU A 290 5.88 27.28 -1.77
C GLU A 290 5.80 25.92 -2.52
N TYR A 291 4.65 25.61 -3.13
CA TYR A 291 4.42 24.35 -3.83
C TYR A 291 4.62 24.44 -5.35
N LYS A 292 5.28 25.50 -5.83
CA LYS A 292 5.55 25.69 -7.25
C LYS A 292 6.27 24.50 -7.90
N GLY A 293 5.66 23.95 -8.94
CA GLY A 293 6.17 22.77 -9.65
C GLY A 293 5.74 21.43 -9.05
N ILE A 294 5.10 21.44 -7.89
CA ILE A 294 4.54 20.23 -7.23
C ILE A 294 3.02 20.26 -7.33
N GLU A 295 2.39 21.32 -6.84
CA GLU A 295 0.94 21.52 -6.90
C GLU A 295 0.60 22.62 -7.91
N SER A 296 -0.40 22.40 -8.76
CA SER A 296 -0.82 23.39 -9.79
C SER A 296 -2.27 23.85 -9.65
N GLY A 297 -2.99 23.29 -8.69
CA GLY A 297 -4.44 23.48 -8.55
C GLY A 297 -4.87 23.95 -7.16
N ILE A 298 -3.96 24.50 -6.34
CA ILE A 298 -4.31 24.92 -4.97
C ILE A 298 -5.38 26.00 -5.02
N GLU A 299 -6.43 25.81 -4.26
CA GLU A 299 -7.48 26.79 -4.03
C GLU A 299 -7.67 26.98 -2.53
N VAL A 300 -7.78 28.25 -2.08
CA VAL A 300 -8.21 28.63 -0.74
C VAL A 300 -9.51 29.41 -0.90
N ILE A 301 -10.58 28.92 -0.31
CA ILE A 301 -11.93 29.46 -0.51
C ILE A 301 -12.53 29.82 0.85
N CYS A 302 -13.03 31.04 0.96
CA CYS A 302 -13.84 31.50 2.09
C CYS A 302 -15.30 31.65 1.66
N GLU A 303 -16.20 30.98 2.36
CA GLU A 303 -17.65 31.05 2.11
C GLU A 303 -18.35 31.50 3.41
N ASP A 304 -19.17 32.55 3.35
CA ASP A 304 -20.03 32.91 4.46
C ASP A 304 -21.06 31.78 4.68
N VAL A 305 -21.20 31.32 5.91
CA VAL A 305 -22.12 30.24 6.27
C VAL A 305 -23.02 30.65 7.44
N GLU A 306 -24.06 29.88 7.69
CA GLU A 306 -24.90 30.08 8.90
C GLU A 306 -24.03 29.88 10.14
N THR A 307 -24.11 30.83 11.08
CA THR A 307 -23.34 30.80 12.31
C THR A 307 -23.79 29.60 13.17
N PRO A 308 -22.89 28.64 13.45
CA PRO A 308 -23.21 27.50 14.31
C PRO A 308 -23.54 27.97 15.73
N LYS A 309 -24.42 27.25 16.39
CA LYS A 309 -24.83 27.60 17.78
C LYS A 309 -23.75 27.29 18.82
N MET A 310 -22.84 26.39 18.46
CA MET A 310 -21.83 25.85 19.37
C MET A 310 -20.49 25.89 18.69
N GLU A 311 -19.44 26.06 19.49
CA GLU A 311 -18.06 26.06 19.03
C GLU A 311 -17.11 25.35 20.01
N VAL A 312 -15.87 25.14 19.63
CA VAL A 312 -14.82 24.51 20.45
C VAL A 312 -14.40 25.51 21.55
N PRO A 313 -14.30 25.09 22.81
CA PRO A 313 -13.77 25.97 23.90
C PRO A 313 -12.33 26.41 23.56
N VAL A 314 -11.96 27.67 23.91
CA VAL A 314 -10.66 28.26 23.59
C VAL A 314 -9.49 27.36 23.96
N GLU A 315 -9.46 26.86 25.20
CA GLU A 315 -8.37 26.01 25.69
C GLU A 315 -8.24 24.73 24.88
N ILE A 316 -9.35 24.11 24.49
CA ILE A 316 -9.38 22.90 23.65
C ILE A 316 -8.93 23.25 22.23
N GLN A 317 -9.44 24.35 21.67
CA GLN A 317 -9.02 24.85 20.36
C GLN A 317 -7.49 25.05 20.29
N ASP A 318 -6.93 25.78 21.25
CA ASP A 318 -5.50 26.10 21.26
C ASP A 318 -4.64 24.83 21.35
N ASN A 319 -5.06 23.86 22.18
CA ASN A 319 -4.40 22.58 22.31
C ASN A 319 -4.49 21.76 21.02
N LEU A 320 -5.68 21.70 20.38
CA LEU A 320 -5.86 20.98 19.11
C LEU A 320 -5.08 21.62 17.96
N ILE A 321 -5.13 22.95 17.82
CA ILE A 321 -4.40 23.67 16.77
C ILE A 321 -2.90 23.47 16.96
N ASN A 322 -2.35 23.58 18.18
CA ASN A 322 -0.96 23.33 18.47
C ASN A 322 -0.55 21.88 18.15
N ALA A 323 -1.42 20.89 18.49
CA ALA A 323 -1.15 19.49 18.19
C ALA A 323 -1.16 19.21 16.68
N ILE A 324 -2.14 19.72 15.93
CA ILE A 324 -2.22 19.56 14.48
C ILE A 324 -1.04 20.25 13.78
N TYR A 325 -0.65 21.45 14.26
CA TYR A 325 0.48 22.19 13.73
C TYR A 325 1.80 21.46 14.01
N GLY A 326 2.02 21.03 15.26
CA GLY A 326 3.26 20.46 15.76
C GLY A 326 3.48 18.98 15.47
N CYS A 327 2.40 18.17 15.21
CA CYS A 327 2.57 16.75 14.90
C CYS A 327 3.35 16.56 13.59
N HIS A 328 4.19 15.54 13.57
CA HIS A 328 4.95 15.22 12.37
C HIS A 328 4.06 14.74 11.23
N ASP A 329 4.33 15.22 10.02
CA ASP A 329 3.72 14.79 8.76
C ASP A 329 4.79 14.79 7.65
N GLY A 330 4.79 13.77 6.79
CA GLY A 330 5.78 13.60 5.74
C GLY A 330 6.93 12.66 6.12
N VAL A 331 8.08 12.84 5.46
CA VAL A 331 9.29 12.02 5.65
C VAL A 331 9.99 12.36 6.96
N VAL A 332 10.24 11.34 7.79
CA VAL A 332 11.05 11.46 9.02
C VAL A 332 12.52 11.17 8.72
N ARG A 333 12.77 10.10 7.92
CA ARG A 333 14.13 9.64 7.62
C ARG A 333 14.19 8.93 6.29
N MET A 334 15.32 9.07 5.59
CA MET A 334 15.67 8.30 4.39
C MET A 334 16.56 7.12 4.79
N ILE A 335 16.57 6.03 3.98
CA ILE A 335 17.46 4.88 4.21
C ILE A 335 18.90 5.28 3.93
N PRO A 336 19.85 5.13 4.90
CA PRO A 336 21.22 5.59 4.70
C PRO A 336 21.96 4.92 3.53
N SER A 337 21.72 3.63 3.30
CA SER A 337 22.30 2.88 2.18
C SER A 337 21.61 3.16 0.83
N TYR A 338 20.40 3.70 0.84
CA TYR A 338 19.61 4.08 -0.33
C TYR A 338 18.99 5.48 -0.14
N PRO A 339 19.80 6.57 -0.27
CA PRO A 339 19.40 7.91 0.16
C PRO A 339 18.19 8.51 -0.58
N SER A 340 17.78 7.93 -1.70
CA SER A 340 16.56 8.31 -2.44
C SER A 340 15.30 7.60 -1.95
N VAL A 341 15.41 6.66 -1.00
CA VAL A 341 14.30 5.85 -0.51
C VAL A 341 13.93 6.25 0.90
N VAL A 342 12.63 6.41 1.15
CA VAL A 342 12.11 6.72 2.48
C VAL A 342 12.24 5.50 3.39
N GLU A 343 12.84 5.68 4.56
CA GLU A 343 12.84 4.68 5.63
C GLU A 343 11.59 4.83 6.49
N THR A 344 11.31 6.06 6.94
CA THR A 344 10.30 6.33 7.96
C THR A 344 9.50 7.57 7.60
N SER A 345 8.18 7.50 7.74
CA SER A 345 7.26 8.61 7.49
C SER A 345 6.01 8.56 8.38
N SER A 346 5.28 9.66 8.44
CA SER A 346 3.92 9.72 8.96
C SER A 346 3.03 10.55 8.04
N ASN A 347 1.75 10.25 8.00
CA ASN A 347 0.74 10.96 7.23
C ASN A 347 -0.44 11.33 8.12
N LEU A 348 -0.63 12.62 8.38
CA LEU A 348 -1.81 13.15 9.07
C LEU A 348 -3.01 13.09 8.13
N ALA A 349 -3.65 11.95 8.09
CA ALA A 349 -4.58 11.57 7.04
C ALA A 349 -5.98 12.14 7.21
N ILE A 350 -6.54 12.05 8.43
CA ILE A 350 -7.93 12.41 8.68
C ILE A 350 -8.02 13.27 9.95
N ILE A 351 -8.74 14.36 9.84
CA ILE A 351 -9.14 15.20 11.00
C ILE A 351 -10.64 15.40 10.93
N ASN A 352 -11.33 15.12 12.05
CA ASN A 352 -12.72 15.47 12.28
C ASN A 352 -12.85 16.11 13.65
N ILE A 353 -13.29 17.37 13.72
CA ILE A 353 -13.54 18.11 14.96
C ILE A 353 -14.93 18.75 14.87
N GLY A 354 -15.71 18.66 15.92
CA GLY A 354 -17.05 19.20 16.04
C GLY A 354 -17.96 18.29 16.86
N GLU A 355 -19.13 18.77 17.22
CA GLU A 355 -20.12 18.00 17.98
C GLU A 355 -19.57 17.42 19.30
N GLY A 356 -18.68 18.16 19.97
CA GLY A 356 -18.05 17.74 21.21
C GLY A 356 -16.98 16.66 21.09
N LYS A 357 -16.47 16.41 19.89
CA LYS A 357 -15.45 15.39 19.63
C LYS A 357 -14.35 15.87 18.71
N ALA A 358 -13.12 15.44 18.98
CA ALA A 358 -12.01 15.54 18.06
C ALA A 358 -11.45 14.15 17.76
N LEU A 359 -11.22 13.85 16.48
CA LEU A 359 -10.68 12.60 16.00
C LEU A 359 -9.59 12.89 14.95
N LEU A 360 -8.37 12.45 15.22
CA LEU A 360 -7.25 12.51 14.30
C LEU A 360 -6.76 11.10 13.98
N LYS A 361 -6.54 10.81 12.69
CA LYS A 361 -6.03 9.51 12.25
C LYS A 361 -4.77 9.69 11.42
N ILE A 362 -3.73 9.00 11.84
CA ILE A 362 -2.40 9.04 11.24
C ILE A 362 -2.00 7.62 10.82
N LEU A 363 -1.27 7.49 9.72
CA LEU A 363 -0.57 6.27 9.34
C LEU A 363 0.92 6.54 9.41
N ALA A 364 1.63 5.86 10.32
CA ALA A 364 3.07 5.84 10.38
C ALA A 364 3.62 4.62 9.65
N ARG A 365 4.74 4.78 8.92
CA ARG A 365 5.42 3.73 8.17
C ARG A 365 6.90 3.73 8.44
N SER A 366 7.50 2.54 8.48
CA SER A 366 8.96 2.39 8.50
C SER A 366 9.39 0.99 8.03
N SER A 367 10.53 0.89 7.35
CA SER A 367 11.19 -0.41 7.12
C SER A 367 11.82 -0.98 8.40
N ARG A 368 12.00 -0.15 9.44
CA ARG A 368 12.62 -0.50 10.71
C ARG A 368 11.62 -0.39 11.87
N GLU A 369 11.56 -1.41 12.71
CA GLU A 369 10.64 -1.45 13.87
C GLU A 369 10.96 -0.36 14.90
N ASP A 370 12.25 -0.17 15.24
CA ASP A 370 12.70 0.84 16.20
C ASP A 370 12.33 2.28 15.77
N MET A 371 12.39 2.57 14.47
CA MET A 371 12.00 3.86 13.93
C MET A 371 10.49 4.03 13.81
N LYS A 372 9.75 2.95 13.54
CA LYS A 372 8.28 2.95 13.60
C LYS A 372 7.82 3.29 15.03
N ASP A 373 8.38 2.64 16.04
CA ASP A 373 8.12 2.92 17.45
C ASP A 373 8.49 4.37 17.84
N TYR A 374 9.61 4.88 17.34
CA TYR A 374 10.02 6.27 17.59
C TYR A 374 8.98 7.27 17.10
N VAL A 375 8.48 7.10 15.86
CA VAL A 375 7.45 7.99 15.28
C VAL A 375 6.14 7.89 16.06
N VAL A 376 5.72 6.68 16.42
CA VAL A 376 4.52 6.48 17.24
C VAL A 376 4.64 7.24 18.57
N LYS A 377 5.75 7.09 19.27
CA LYS A 377 5.98 7.79 20.54
C LYS A 377 6.05 9.31 20.38
N THR A 378 6.56 9.79 19.26
CA THR A 378 6.57 11.22 18.93
C THR A 378 5.15 11.75 18.77
N LEU A 379 4.30 11.04 18.03
CA LEU A 379 2.89 11.37 17.84
C LEU A 379 2.10 11.26 19.16
N GLU A 380 2.31 10.19 19.92
CA GLU A 380 1.72 10.01 21.25
C GLU A 380 2.06 11.19 22.19
N SER A 381 3.33 11.60 22.22
CA SER A 381 3.78 12.72 23.04
C SER A 381 3.10 14.03 22.63
N CYS A 382 2.99 14.29 21.32
CA CYS A 382 2.35 15.49 20.79
C CYS A 382 0.84 15.53 21.19
N PHE A 383 0.11 14.45 20.93
CA PHE A 383 -1.33 14.43 21.19
C PHE A 383 -1.67 14.31 22.67
N ASN A 384 -0.86 13.61 23.47
CA ASN A 384 -1.04 13.56 24.93
C ASN A 384 -0.85 14.94 25.58
N MET A 385 0.09 15.77 25.10
CA MET A 385 0.23 17.16 25.57
C MET A 385 -1.00 18.01 25.26
N ALA A 386 -1.74 17.69 24.21
CA ALA A 386 -3.03 18.33 23.88
C ALA A 386 -4.24 17.72 24.63
N GLY A 387 -4.00 16.79 25.58
CA GLY A 387 -5.06 16.13 26.35
C GLY A 387 -5.83 15.05 25.59
N MET A 388 -5.35 14.63 24.42
CA MET A 388 -5.99 13.59 23.61
C MET A 388 -5.60 12.19 24.12
N LYS A 389 -6.53 11.23 24.01
CA LYS A 389 -6.23 9.80 24.16
C LYS A 389 -5.68 9.26 22.83
N VAL A 390 -4.55 8.55 22.90
CA VAL A 390 -3.93 7.93 21.71
C VAL A 390 -4.04 6.41 21.77
N GLU A 391 -4.45 5.81 20.67
CA GLU A 391 -4.55 4.36 20.48
C GLU A 391 -3.86 3.96 19.18
N THR A 392 -3.22 2.80 19.20
CA THR A 392 -2.56 2.21 18.02
C THR A 392 -3.21 0.89 17.64
N ALA A 393 -3.24 0.58 16.34
CA ALA A 393 -3.81 -0.65 15.83
C ALA A 393 -3.23 -1.02 14.45
N GLY A 394 -3.40 -2.28 14.04
CA GLY A 394 -3.06 -2.75 12.71
C GLY A 394 -1.57 -2.61 12.38
N SER A 395 -0.70 -2.92 13.39
CA SER A 395 0.75 -2.91 13.18
C SER A 395 1.17 -4.14 12.38
N TYR A 396 1.99 -3.92 11.36
CA TYR A 396 2.72 -4.96 10.64
C TYR A 396 4.19 -4.55 10.48
N GLY A 397 5.07 -5.56 10.37
CA GLY A 397 6.51 -5.35 10.32
C GLY A 397 7.00 -4.73 9.02
N GLY A 398 8.17 -4.11 9.07
CA GLY A 398 8.93 -3.69 7.91
C GLY A 398 9.89 -4.79 7.44
N TRP A 399 10.37 -4.63 6.23
CA TRP A 399 11.44 -5.44 5.65
C TRP A 399 12.62 -4.51 5.35
N ASP A 400 13.63 -4.56 6.26
CA ASP A 400 14.84 -3.75 6.13
C ASP A 400 15.68 -4.31 4.95
N PRO A 401 16.08 -3.47 3.98
CA PRO A 401 16.78 -3.94 2.80
C PRO A 401 18.15 -4.53 3.14
N ASN A 402 18.42 -5.74 2.63
CA ASN A 402 19.71 -6.41 2.74
C ASN A 402 20.49 -6.30 1.42
N PRO A 403 21.46 -5.37 1.28
CA PRO A 403 22.28 -5.26 0.08
C PRO A 403 23.22 -6.46 -0.14
N ASP A 404 23.49 -7.25 0.89
CA ASP A 404 24.38 -8.43 0.84
C ASP A 404 23.58 -9.73 0.61
N SER A 405 22.31 -9.65 0.23
CA SER A 405 21.46 -10.81 -0.09
C SER A 405 22.06 -11.66 -1.21
N GLU A 406 22.26 -12.94 -0.92
CA GLU A 406 22.84 -13.90 -1.84
C GLU A 406 21.92 -14.16 -3.05
N ILE A 407 20.60 -14.23 -2.79
CA ILE A 407 19.60 -14.39 -3.86
C ILE A 407 19.50 -13.15 -4.74
N LEU A 408 19.63 -11.95 -4.18
CA LEU A 408 19.66 -10.71 -4.95
C LEU A 408 20.87 -10.70 -5.91
N HIS A 409 22.06 -11.02 -5.40
CA HIS A 409 23.29 -11.06 -6.21
C HIS A 409 23.21 -12.10 -7.33
N LEU A 410 22.62 -13.26 -7.05
CA LEU A 410 22.38 -14.28 -8.06
C LEU A 410 21.45 -13.76 -9.16
N LEU A 411 20.29 -13.20 -8.78
CA LEU A 411 19.31 -12.67 -9.73
C LEU A 411 19.89 -11.54 -10.60
N LEU A 412 20.63 -10.60 -10.01
CA LEU A 412 21.24 -9.49 -10.75
C LEU A 412 22.28 -10.00 -11.75
N LYS A 413 23.11 -10.99 -11.37
CA LYS A 413 24.08 -11.63 -12.25
C LYS A 413 23.38 -12.30 -13.43
N GLU A 414 22.40 -13.15 -13.17
CA GLU A 414 21.67 -13.88 -14.20
C GLU A 414 20.87 -12.93 -15.11
N TYR A 415 20.24 -11.90 -14.55
CA TYR A 415 19.57 -10.88 -15.33
C TYR A 415 20.51 -10.20 -16.31
N LYS A 416 21.72 -9.86 -15.87
CA LYS A 416 22.76 -9.28 -16.73
C LYS A 416 23.22 -10.25 -17.82
N GLU A 417 23.43 -11.52 -17.47
CA GLU A 417 23.88 -12.55 -18.40
C GLU A 417 22.81 -12.89 -19.45
N LEU A 418 21.55 -13.00 -19.06
CA LEU A 418 20.44 -13.38 -19.94
C LEU A 418 20.00 -12.23 -20.86
N PHE A 419 19.96 -10.99 -20.35
CA PHE A 419 19.30 -9.88 -21.05
C PHE A 419 20.27 -8.75 -21.43
N ASN A 420 21.55 -8.85 -21.08
CA ASN A 420 22.57 -7.81 -21.28
C ASN A 420 22.14 -6.42 -20.76
N ALA A 421 21.41 -6.40 -19.65
CA ALA A 421 20.90 -5.22 -18.98
C ALA A 421 21.16 -5.30 -17.47
N ASP A 422 21.25 -4.17 -16.80
CA ASP A 422 21.40 -4.12 -15.35
C ASP A 422 20.02 -4.13 -14.69
N GLY A 423 19.84 -4.99 -13.69
CA GLY A 423 18.64 -5.01 -12.86
C GLY A 423 18.61 -3.80 -11.92
N ILE A 424 17.42 -3.30 -11.64
CA ILE A 424 17.21 -2.15 -10.76
C ILE A 424 16.83 -2.66 -9.37
N ILE A 425 17.62 -2.33 -8.36
CA ILE A 425 17.28 -2.59 -6.96
C ILE A 425 16.25 -1.57 -6.52
N GLN A 426 15.16 -2.03 -5.92
CA GLN A 426 14.08 -1.19 -5.42
C GLN A 426 13.76 -1.53 -3.96
N VAL A 427 13.36 -0.51 -3.21
CA VAL A 427 12.79 -0.63 -1.87
C VAL A 427 11.48 0.15 -1.89
N ASP A 428 10.39 -0.47 -1.50
CA ASP A 428 9.07 0.14 -1.54
C ASP A 428 8.66 0.67 -0.17
N HIS A 429 8.25 1.93 -0.11
CA HIS A 429 7.72 2.50 1.12
C HIS A 429 6.21 2.20 1.26
N ALA A 430 5.85 0.94 1.01
CA ALA A 430 4.52 0.36 1.13
C ALA A 430 4.62 -1.04 1.77
N GLY A 431 3.49 -1.62 2.19
CA GLY A 431 3.47 -2.98 2.75
C GLY A 431 3.62 -4.03 1.65
N LEU A 432 4.35 -5.10 1.97
CA LEU A 432 4.43 -6.33 1.19
C LEU A 432 4.37 -7.53 2.14
N GLU A 433 3.79 -8.65 1.71
CA GLU A 433 3.71 -9.88 2.51
C GLU A 433 5.08 -10.40 2.94
N CYS A 434 6.13 -10.11 2.15
CA CYS A 434 7.53 -10.41 2.49
C CYS A 434 7.91 -9.96 3.90
N SER A 435 7.47 -8.77 4.32
CA SER A 435 7.78 -8.23 5.64
C SER A 435 7.13 -9.02 6.78
N ILE A 436 5.90 -9.46 6.57
CA ILE A 436 5.14 -10.26 7.54
C ILE A 436 5.73 -11.66 7.66
N ILE A 437 6.06 -12.27 6.52
CA ILE A 437 6.66 -13.59 6.46
C ILE A 437 8.04 -13.57 7.14
N LEU A 438 8.88 -12.56 6.85
CA LEU A 438 10.17 -12.36 7.53
C LEU A 438 10.05 -12.20 9.03
N GLY A 439 8.99 -11.57 9.54
CA GLY A 439 8.73 -11.47 10.97
C GLY A 439 8.58 -12.84 11.66
N LYS A 440 8.15 -13.86 10.91
CA LYS A 440 7.99 -15.26 11.39
C LYS A 440 9.17 -16.15 11.03
N TYR A 441 9.82 -15.88 9.90
CA TYR A 441 10.95 -16.63 9.34
C TYR A 441 12.17 -15.72 9.12
N PRO A 442 12.80 -15.20 10.19
CA PRO A 442 13.85 -14.18 10.07
C PRO A 442 15.15 -14.67 9.42
N HIS A 443 15.27 -15.98 9.18
CA HIS A 443 16.42 -16.60 8.52
C HIS A 443 16.34 -16.55 6.98
N LEU A 444 15.18 -16.24 6.42
CA LEU A 444 14.98 -16.26 4.97
C LEU A 444 15.77 -15.13 4.28
N ASP A 445 16.42 -15.47 3.18
CA ASP A 445 16.90 -14.49 2.22
C ASP A 445 15.79 -14.20 1.21
N VAL A 446 15.35 -12.93 1.10
CA VAL A 446 14.09 -12.57 0.44
C VAL A 446 14.33 -11.59 -0.70
N VAL A 447 13.62 -11.82 -1.81
CA VAL A 447 13.54 -10.90 -2.95
C VAL A 447 12.13 -10.95 -3.57
N SER A 448 11.64 -9.82 -4.08
CA SER A 448 10.42 -9.77 -4.89
C SER A 448 10.72 -9.30 -6.29
N PHE A 449 10.17 -9.97 -7.29
CA PHE A 449 10.24 -9.60 -8.70
C PHE A 449 9.07 -10.20 -9.49
N GLY A 450 8.77 -9.64 -10.66
CA GLY A 450 7.63 -10.11 -11.47
C GLY A 450 7.59 -9.53 -12.87
N PRO A 451 6.62 -9.92 -13.70
CA PRO A 451 6.36 -9.32 -14.98
C PRO A 451 5.75 -7.92 -14.84
N THR A 452 5.74 -7.14 -15.93
CA THR A 452 5.13 -5.81 -15.89
C THR A 452 3.61 -5.88 -15.93
N MET A 453 2.99 -5.33 -14.90
CA MET A 453 1.55 -5.06 -14.81
C MET A 453 1.32 -3.56 -14.65
N LYS A 454 0.16 -3.06 -15.02
CA LYS A 454 -0.21 -1.65 -14.83
C LYS A 454 -1.65 -1.53 -14.38
N SER A 455 -1.88 -0.52 -13.57
CA SER A 455 -3.19 -0.15 -13.05
C SER A 455 -3.88 -1.32 -12.32
N PRO A 456 -3.18 -2.06 -11.42
CA PRO A 456 -3.85 -3.06 -10.60
C PRO A 456 -5.02 -2.44 -9.83
N HIS A 457 -5.91 -3.25 -9.31
CA HIS A 457 -7.10 -2.83 -8.54
C HIS A 457 -8.09 -1.93 -9.30
N THR A 458 -7.95 -1.82 -10.64
CA THR A 458 -8.84 -1.03 -11.48
C THR A 458 -9.35 -1.82 -12.68
N THR A 459 -10.43 -1.34 -13.30
CA THR A 459 -10.99 -1.94 -14.55
C THR A 459 -10.09 -1.72 -15.78
N THR A 460 -8.97 -1.02 -15.62
CA THR A 460 -7.94 -0.82 -16.65
C THR A 460 -6.67 -1.62 -16.42
N GLU A 461 -6.71 -2.54 -15.45
CA GLU A 461 -5.63 -3.49 -15.16
C GLU A 461 -5.20 -4.24 -16.42
N ARG A 462 -3.89 -4.36 -16.62
CA ARG A 462 -3.30 -4.99 -17.80
C ARG A 462 -1.92 -5.56 -17.53
N ALA A 463 -1.62 -6.70 -18.17
CA ALA A 463 -0.32 -7.36 -18.13
C ALA A 463 0.41 -7.20 -19.47
N LEU A 464 1.71 -6.82 -19.43
CA LEU A 464 2.55 -6.64 -20.62
C LEU A 464 3.07 -8.01 -21.07
N ILE A 465 2.59 -8.49 -22.23
CA ILE A 465 2.90 -9.82 -22.77
C ILE A 465 4.40 -10.05 -22.90
N ALA A 466 5.15 -9.06 -23.43
CA ALA A 466 6.58 -9.18 -23.73
C ALA A 466 7.46 -9.40 -22.47
N THR A 467 6.94 -9.16 -21.26
CA THR A 467 7.72 -9.31 -20.02
C THR A 467 7.55 -10.68 -19.34
N VAL A 468 6.55 -11.45 -19.73
CA VAL A 468 6.23 -12.75 -19.08
C VAL A 468 7.25 -13.84 -19.46
N GLU A 469 7.70 -13.89 -20.71
CA GLU A 469 8.72 -14.87 -21.14
C GLU A 469 10.09 -14.61 -20.51
N PRO A 470 10.64 -13.37 -20.49
CA PRO A 470 11.88 -13.09 -19.78
C PRO A 470 11.77 -13.35 -18.27
N PHE A 471 10.67 -12.98 -17.62
CA PHE A 471 10.41 -13.31 -16.22
C PHE A 471 10.47 -14.83 -15.97
N TRP A 472 9.81 -15.63 -16.79
CA TRP A 472 9.85 -17.09 -16.70
C TRP A 472 11.25 -17.65 -16.90
N THR A 473 12.00 -17.11 -17.84
CA THR A 473 13.37 -17.54 -18.14
C THR A 473 14.29 -17.28 -16.95
N LEU A 474 14.21 -16.08 -16.34
CA LEU A 474 14.97 -15.73 -15.15
C LEU A 474 14.60 -16.62 -13.96
N LEU A 475 13.29 -16.79 -13.67
CA LEU A 475 12.81 -17.61 -12.55
C LEU A 475 13.37 -19.06 -12.65
N LYS A 476 13.29 -19.68 -13.82
CA LYS A 476 13.84 -21.03 -14.03
C LYS A 476 15.35 -21.10 -13.84
N LYS A 477 16.07 -20.13 -14.41
CA LYS A 477 17.53 -20.09 -14.31
C LYS A 477 17.97 -19.92 -12.87
N THR A 478 17.32 -19.07 -12.12
CA THR A 478 17.62 -18.86 -10.70
C THR A 478 17.34 -20.12 -9.87
N LEU A 479 16.25 -20.86 -10.14
CA LEU A 479 15.98 -22.13 -9.46
C LEU A 479 17.03 -23.21 -9.77
N GLU A 480 17.59 -23.22 -10.99
CA GLU A 480 18.66 -24.13 -11.38
C GLU A 480 19.99 -23.78 -10.68
N ASP A 481 20.30 -22.49 -10.57
CA ASP A 481 21.60 -21.98 -10.09
C ASP A 481 21.61 -21.67 -8.57
N ILE A 482 20.49 -21.83 -7.87
CA ILE A 482 20.42 -21.65 -6.42
C ILE A 482 21.66 -22.31 -5.74
N PRO A 483 22.37 -21.64 -4.79
CA PRO A 483 23.55 -22.20 -4.15
C PRO A 483 23.25 -23.44 -3.27
N GLU A 484 24.28 -24.20 -2.95
CA GLU A 484 24.20 -25.27 -1.95
C GLU A 484 24.12 -24.69 -0.52
N LYS A 485 23.56 -25.49 0.41
CA LYS A 485 23.51 -25.17 1.84
C LYS A 485 24.89 -25.10 2.45
#